data_4bd47f60e4e27350efb1305537e82491
#
_entry.id   4bd47f60e4e27350efb1305537e82491
#
_cell.length_a   1.000
_cell.length_b   1.000
_cell.length_c   1.000
_cell.angle_alpha   90.00
_cell.angle_beta   90.00
_cell.angle_gamma   90.00
#
_symmetry.space_group_name_H-M   'P 1'
#
loop_
_entity.id
_entity.type
_entity.pdbx_description
1 polymer ?
#
loop_
_entity_poly.entity_id
_entity_poly.type
_entity_poly.pdbx_seq_one_letter_code
_entity_poly.pdbx_strand_id
1 'polypeptide(L)'
;TKYNELQKNAIEIGSELADLRKLDSKNALNLTQQQRLTQLVKLETDINTQFVAFVDSSEIKRLTAKLQQSTDNETVNLTELRKLKDKLERLDAVLLYPLILKDRLELVLSVPGSPPLRRTVKVTRQELNETILAFRTALGSRQDNAQELAEKLYGWLIKPLEADLKQAHPKTILYAPDGQLRYIPLAALYDGTQWLVQRYRINNITALAVSDLVTPPHKEQQILAAAFGENQVTIPVDNQSFQFAGLPFAQKEVHSIVSNRPGTVSLFGPNFSLATLQTRMNSFNIVHLATHGKFLIGNPKKSFLVMGNGDRFSLSDIQDSTLDNVDLVVLSACETGVGLTGKDEDGVEVLGIGYQFQRGGAKAAISSLWSINDGGTQTLMNIFYGLLQQGIPKAEALQQAQIALITGDFTASGKLRTNFRIDTDTSQATIPTHLKHPFYWAPFILIGNGL
;
A
#
# COMPACT_ATOMS: atom_id res chain seq x y z
N THR A 1 -2.02 20.60 -28.23
CA THR A 1 -2.39 21.54 -27.13
C THR A 1 -1.14 21.93 -26.36
N LYS A 2 -1.11 23.12 -25.76
CA LYS A 2 0.02 23.64 -24.96
C LYS A 2 0.48 22.65 -23.87
N TYR A 3 -0.43 21.89 -23.28
CA TYR A 3 -0.11 20.82 -22.33
C TYR A 3 0.76 19.72 -22.96
N ASN A 4 0.39 19.24 -24.15
CA ASN A 4 1.13 18.17 -24.83
C ASN A 4 2.54 18.61 -25.26
N GLU A 5 2.73 19.89 -25.59
CA GLU A 5 4.05 20.47 -25.90
C GLU A 5 4.92 20.54 -24.64
N LEU A 6 4.38 21.03 -23.54
CA LEU A 6 5.09 21.05 -22.24
C LEU A 6 5.46 19.66 -21.78
N GLN A 7 4.57 18.69 -21.95
CA GLN A 7 4.81 17.28 -21.62
C GLN A 7 5.92 16.69 -22.50
N LYS A 8 5.87 16.92 -23.81
CA LYS A 8 6.90 16.47 -24.75
C LYS A 8 8.28 17.01 -24.38
N ASN A 9 8.37 18.33 -24.15
CA ASN A 9 9.62 18.97 -23.76
C ASN A 9 10.16 18.42 -22.43
N ALA A 10 9.28 18.17 -21.46
CA ALA A 10 9.69 17.58 -20.18
C ALA A 10 10.22 16.15 -20.34
N ILE A 11 9.63 15.32 -21.21
CA ILE A 11 10.10 13.97 -21.50
C ILE A 11 11.46 14.00 -22.19
N GLU A 12 11.64 14.90 -23.16
CA GLU A 12 12.90 15.00 -23.93
C GLU A 12 14.11 15.35 -23.04
N ILE A 13 13.92 16.20 -22.01
CA ILE A 13 15.01 16.57 -21.11
C ILE A 13 15.13 15.66 -19.88
N GLY A 14 14.03 14.99 -19.50
CA GLY A 14 13.92 14.29 -18.21
C GLY A 14 14.89 13.12 -18.06
N SER A 15 15.11 12.35 -19.13
CA SER A 15 16.04 11.22 -19.12
C SER A 15 17.49 11.68 -18.93
N GLU A 16 17.93 12.67 -19.74
CA GLU A 16 19.29 13.20 -19.65
C GLU A 16 19.53 13.89 -18.30
N LEU A 17 18.54 14.61 -17.78
CA LEU A 17 18.60 15.27 -16.49
C LEU A 17 18.74 14.25 -15.33
N ALA A 18 17.98 13.14 -15.38
CA ALA A 18 18.06 12.07 -14.37
C ALA A 18 19.43 11.41 -14.37
N ASP A 19 19.99 11.13 -15.55
CA ASP A 19 21.32 10.52 -15.68
C ASP A 19 22.42 11.44 -15.16
N LEU A 20 22.37 12.74 -15.46
CA LEU A 20 23.34 13.71 -14.98
C LEU A 20 23.21 13.93 -13.46
N ARG A 21 22.02 13.98 -12.89
CA ARG A 21 21.81 14.05 -11.42
C ARG A 21 22.38 12.81 -10.71
N LYS A 22 22.24 11.62 -11.31
CA LYS A 22 22.83 10.39 -10.78
C LYS A 22 24.35 10.40 -10.78
N LEU A 23 24.98 11.03 -11.80
CA LEU A 23 26.42 11.24 -11.84
C LEU A 23 26.85 12.31 -10.84
N ASP A 24 26.09 13.39 -10.70
CA ASP A 24 26.34 14.46 -9.74
C ASP A 24 26.33 13.96 -8.30
N SER A 25 25.34 13.15 -7.93
CA SER A 25 25.25 12.55 -6.60
C SER A 25 26.44 11.66 -6.22
N LYS A 26 27.24 11.25 -7.22
CA LYS A 26 28.46 10.46 -7.06
C LYS A 26 29.75 11.30 -7.22
N ASN A 27 29.62 12.63 -7.35
CA ASN A 27 30.71 13.55 -7.69
C ASN A 27 31.50 13.13 -8.97
N ALA A 28 30.80 12.55 -9.95
CA ALA A 28 31.39 11.94 -11.14
C ALA A 28 31.14 12.77 -12.42
N LEU A 29 30.67 14.01 -12.32
CA LEU A 29 30.44 14.90 -13.46
C LEU A 29 31.73 15.55 -13.92
N ASN A 30 31.99 15.53 -15.24
CA ASN A 30 32.98 16.40 -15.86
C ASN A 30 32.41 17.82 -16.11
N LEU A 31 33.28 18.75 -16.50
CA LEU A 31 32.94 20.17 -16.66
C LEU A 31 31.81 20.39 -17.69
N THR A 32 31.81 19.67 -18.79
CA THR A 32 30.78 19.71 -19.84
C THR A 32 29.44 19.20 -19.32
N GLN A 33 29.47 18.11 -18.56
CA GLN A 33 28.28 17.54 -17.93
C GLN A 33 27.68 18.46 -16.86
N GLN A 34 28.52 19.16 -16.07
CA GLN A 34 28.08 20.17 -15.11
C GLN A 34 27.38 21.34 -15.80
N GLN A 35 27.94 21.84 -16.89
CA GLN A 35 27.30 22.90 -17.70
C GLN A 35 25.97 22.41 -18.29
N ARG A 36 25.95 21.19 -18.80
CA ARG A 36 24.73 20.59 -19.35
C ARG A 36 23.65 20.37 -18.29
N LEU A 37 24.01 19.91 -17.10
CA LEU A 37 23.11 19.78 -15.96
C LEU A 37 22.49 21.14 -15.61
N THR A 38 23.30 22.20 -15.51
CA THR A 38 22.82 23.55 -15.23
C THR A 38 21.81 24.04 -16.29
N GLN A 39 22.08 23.79 -17.57
CA GLN A 39 21.15 24.12 -18.67
C GLN A 39 19.82 23.36 -18.56
N LEU A 40 19.89 22.05 -18.28
CA LEU A 40 18.70 21.21 -18.17
C LEU A 40 17.86 21.57 -16.95
N VAL A 41 18.47 21.89 -15.81
CA VAL A 41 17.76 22.39 -14.61
C VAL A 41 17.05 23.71 -14.90
N LYS A 42 17.66 24.60 -15.67
CA LYS A 42 17.01 25.83 -16.10
C LYS A 42 15.81 25.55 -17.01
N LEU A 43 15.98 24.69 -18.02
CA LEU A 43 14.88 24.27 -18.89
C LEU A 43 13.73 23.60 -18.13
N GLU A 44 14.03 22.74 -17.16
CA GLU A 44 13.04 22.14 -16.27
C GLU A 44 12.28 23.22 -15.48
N THR A 45 12.99 24.21 -14.95
CA THR A 45 12.37 25.35 -14.24
C THR A 45 11.46 26.16 -15.14
N ASP A 46 11.87 26.41 -16.38
CA ASP A 46 11.08 27.14 -17.37
C ASP A 46 9.82 26.35 -17.78
N ILE A 47 9.92 25.03 -18.00
CA ILE A 47 8.79 24.14 -18.28
C ILE A 47 7.83 24.13 -17.10
N ASN A 48 8.34 23.98 -15.87
CA ASN A 48 7.52 24.01 -14.66
C ASN A 48 6.80 25.37 -14.50
N THR A 49 7.45 26.48 -14.77
CA THR A 49 6.85 27.81 -14.73
C THR A 49 5.72 27.95 -15.76
N GLN A 50 5.93 27.47 -16.99
CA GLN A 50 4.91 27.47 -18.03
C GLN A 50 3.75 26.53 -17.70
N PHE A 51 4.02 25.39 -17.08
CA PHE A 51 2.98 24.45 -16.62
C PHE A 51 2.13 25.08 -15.52
N VAL A 52 2.77 25.76 -14.57
CA VAL A 52 2.09 26.54 -13.52
C VAL A 52 1.17 27.58 -14.13
N ALA A 53 1.68 28.40 -15.05
CA ALA A 53 0.89 29.41 -15.74
C ALA A 53 -0.28 28.81 -16.54
N PHE A 54 -0.11 27.61 -17.08
CA PHE A 54 -1.18 26.87 -17.77
C PHE A 54 -2.27 26.42 -16.79
N VAL A 55 -1.88 25.81 -15.65
CA VAL A 55 -2.83 25.37 -14.60
C VAL A 55 -3.56 26.55 -13.97
N ASP A 56 -2.87 27.68 -13.81
CA ASP A 56 -3.44 28.91 -13.27
C ASP A 56 -4.30 29.71 -14.27
N SER A 57 -4.35 29.25 -15.52
CA SER A 57 -5.19 29.91 -16.53
C SER A 57 -6.68 29.85 -16.13
N SER A 58 -7.42 30.90 -16.48
CA SER A 58 -8.85 31.03 -16.16
C SER A 58 -9.69 29.88 -16.72
N GLU A 59 -9.26 29.27 -17.81
CA GLU A 59 -9.92 28.13 -18.45
C GLU A 59 -9.77 26.84 -17.62
N ILE A 60 -8.58 26.55 -17.12
CA ILE A 60 -8.31 25.40 -16.26
C ILE A 60 -8.96 25.59 -14.88
N LYS A 61 -8.87 26.79 -14.28
CA LYS A 61 -9.56 27.11 -13.03
C LYS A 61 -11.08 26.92 -13.14
N ARG A 62 -11.67 27.24 -14.29
CA ARG A 62 -13.10 27.06 -14.54
C ARG A 62 -13.48 25.59 -14.74
N LEU A 63 -12.60 24.79 -15.33
CA LEU A 63 -12.77 23.33 -15.46
C LEU A 63 -12.62 22.64 -14.09
N THR A 64 -11.63 23.01 -13.30
CA THR A 64 -11.41 22.48 -11.96
C THR A 64 -12.54 22.88 -11.01
N ALA A 65 -13.03 24.10 -11.05
CA ALA A 65 -14.17 24.54 -10.25
C ALA A 65 -15.47 23.77 -10.57
N LYS A 66 -15.67 23.35 -11.82
CA LYS A 66 -16.79 22.47 -12.19
C LYS A 66 -16.63 21.05 -11.65
N LEU A 67 -15.40 20.56 -11.51
CA LEU A 67 -15.10 19.26 -10.87
C LEU A 67 -15.18 19.33 -9.34
N GLN A 68 -14.88 20.51 -8.76
CA GLN A 68 -14.92 20.77 -7.31
C GLN A 68 -16.33 20.91 -6.72
N GLN A 69 -17.36 21.09 -7.53
CA GLN A 69 -18.76 21.06 -7.04
C GLN A 69 -19.20 19.66 -6.58
N SER A 70 -18.36 18.65 -6.72
CA SER A 70 -18.61 17.27 -6.30
C SER A 70 -17.70 16.74 -5.18
N THR A 71 -16.71 17.49 -4.69
CA THR A 71 -15.81 17.03 -3.62
C THR A 71 -15.25 18.22 -2.81
N ASP A 72 -15.22 18.06 -1.48
CA ASP A 72 -14.74 19.06 -0.52
C ASP A 72 -13.32 19.55 -0.82
N ASN A 73 -13.19 20.88 -0.76
CA ASN A 73 -12.05 21.73 -1.06
C ASN A 73 -10.68 21.29 -0.53
N GLU A 74 -9.73 21.05 -1.44
CA GLU A 74 -8.36 21.51 -1.25
C GLU A 74 -7.79 21.99 -2.61
N THR A 75 -7.48 23.28 -2.70
CA THR A 75 -6.73 23.87 -3.83
C THR A 75 -5.36 23.24 -3.90
N VAL A 76 -5.04 22.57 -5.02
CA VAL A 76 -3.70 22.02 -5.28
C VAL A 76 -2.68 23.16 -5.24
N ASN A 77 -1.95 23.26 -4.13
CA ASN A 77 -0.90 24.24 -3.95
C ASN A 77 0.35 23.77 -4.70
N LEU A 78 0.89 24.59 -5.58
CA LEU A 78 2.10 24.29 -6.36
C LEU A 78 3.33 24.01 -5.48
N THR A 79 3.38 24.59 -4.29
CA THR A 79 4.42 24.30 -3.30
C THR A 79 4.31 22.86 -2.83
N GLU A 80 3.12 22.33 -2.64
CA GLU A 80 2.89 20.94 -2.25
C GLU A 80 3.25 19.97 -3.39
N LEU A 81 2.98 20.36 -4.65
CA LEU A 81 3.39 19.55 -5.79
C LEU A 81 4.93 19.45 -5.91
N ARG A 82 5.66 20.54 -5.64
CA ARG A 82 7.14 20.52 -5.58
C ARG A 82 7.63 19.62 -4.44
N LYS A 83 7.09 19.79 -3.25
CA LYS A 83 7.42 18.93 -2.10
C LYS A 83 7.14 17.47 -2.39
N LEU A 84 6.06 17.15 -3.09
CA LEU A 84 5.76 15.80 -3.52
C LEU A 84 6.84 15.26 -4.46
N LYS A 85 7.27 16.03 -5.46
CA LYS A 85 8.33 15.62 -6.39
C LYS A 85 9.65 15.32 -5.67
N ASP A 86 10.06 16.19 -4.73
CA ASP A 86 11.26 15.97 -3.92
C ASP A 86 11.16 14.68 -3.08
N LYS A 87 9.96 14.37 -2.56
CA LYS A 87 9.72 13.12 -1.84
C LYS A 87 9.81 11.91 -2.76
N LEU A 88 9.22 11.97 -3.96
CA LEU A 88 9.28 10.90 -4.96
C LEU A 88 10.74 10.59 -5.34
N GLU A 89 11.57 11.61 -5.53
CA GLU A 89 12.99 11.44 -5.83
C GLU A 89 13.73 10.74 -4.69
N ARG A 90 13.54 11.19 -3.43
CA ARG A 90 14.15 10.56 -2.24
C ARG A 90 13.76 9.10 -2.06
N LEU A 91 12.56 8.72 -2.46
CA LEU A 91 12.01 7.37 -2.31
C LEU A 91 12.28 6.46 -3.52
N ASP A 92 12.99 6.94 -4.56
CA ASP A 92 13.07 6.26 -5.86
C ASP A 92 11.67 5.83 -6.34
N ALA A 93 10.68 6.73 -6.26
CA ALA A 93 9.28 6.40 -6.44
C ALA A 93 8.61 7.22 -7.55
N VAL A 94 7.54 6.66 -8.08
CA VAL A 94 6.53 7.35 -8.88
C VAL A 94 5.18 7.28 -8.17
N LEU A 95 4.30 8.24 -8.43
CA LEU A 95 2.92 8.23 -7.93
C LEU A 95 1.97 7.90 -9.07
N LEU A 96 1.24 6.80 -8.94
CA LEU A 96 0.17 6.39 -9.85
C LEU A 96 -1.19 6.69 -9.24
N TYR A 97 -1.96 7.50 -9.94
CA TYR A 97 -3.33 7.84 -9.58
C TYR A 97 -4.29 7.52 -10.75
N PRO A 98 -4.97 6.37 -10.74
CA PRO A 98 -6.02 6.06 -11.68
C PRO A 98 -7.33 6.80 -11.33
N LEU A 99 -8.04 7.30 -12.32
CA LEU A 99 -9.34 7.95 -12.19
C LEU A 99 -10.38 7.16 -13.00
N ILE A 100 -11.38 6.59 -12.34
CA ILE A 100 -12.44 5.81 -12.98
C ILE A 100 -13.56 6.74 -13.45
N LEU A 101 -13.60 7.05 -14.75
CA LEU A 101 -14.69 7.79 -15.36
C LEU A 101 -15.76 6.83 -15.91
N LYS A 102 -16.91 7.38 -16.32
CA LYS A 102 -18.03 6.55 -16.80
C LYS A 102 -17.66 5.71 -18.02
N ASP A 103 -16.92 6.28 -18.96
CA ASP A 103 -16.62 5.77 -20.29
C ASP A 103 -15.16 5.41 -20.51
N ARG A 104 -14.27 5.67 -19.55
CA ARG A 104 -12.84 5.44 -19.66
C ARG A 104 -12.12 5.45 -18.32
N LEU A 105 -10.91 4.96 -18.32
CA LEU A 105 -9.97 5.08 -17.20
C LEU A 105 -8.87 6.09 -17.59
N GLU A 106 -8.61 7.05 -16.72
CA GLU A 106 -7.49 7.97 -16.84
C GLU A 106 -6.39 7.57 -15.85
N LEU A 107 -5.19 7.38 -16.36
CA LEU A 107 -4.01 7.07 -15.55
C LEU A 107 -3.17 8.33 -15.44
N VAL A 108 -2.99 8.84 -14.23
CA VAL A 108 -2.09 9.96 -13.94
C VAL A 108 -0.85 9.43 -13.25
N LEU A 109 0.32 9.63 -13.86
CA LEU A 109 1.61 9.23 -13.34
C LEU A 109 2.45 10.47 -13.04
N SER A 110 2.82 10.66 -11.78
CA SER A 110 3.79 11.68 -11.38
C SER A 110 5.17 11.05 -11.23
N VAL A 111 6.11 11.58 -11.99
CA VAL A 111 7.51 11.14 -12.01
C VAL A 111 8.38 12.27 -11.45
N PRO A 112 9.47 12.00 -10.69
CA PRO A 112 10.42 13.02 -10.29
C PRO A 112 10.92 13.81 -11.51
N GLY A 113 11.03 15.11 -11.36
CA GLY A 113 11.61 15.97 -12.40
C GLY A 113 10.76 16.23 -13.66
N SER A 114 9.54 15.66 -13.77
CA SER A 114 8.67 15.83 -14.94
C SER A 114 7.28 16.29 -14.55
N PRO A 115 6.55 17.01 -15.42
CA PRO A 115 5.12 17.23 -15.23
C PRO A 115 4.37 15.90 -15.17
N PRO A 116 3.21 15.80 -14.46
CA PRO A 116 2.42 14.60 -14.42
C PRO A 116 2.04 14.13 -15.83
N LEU A 117 2.25 12.84 -16.09
CA LEU A 117 1.88 12.19 -17.34
C LEU A 117 0.45 11.69 -17.26
N ARG A 118 -0.26 11.72 -18.38
CA ARG A 118 -1.63 11.19 -18.46
C ARG A 118 -1.73 10.17 -19.59
N ARG A 119 -2.38 9.05 -19.31
CA ARG A 119 -2.74 8.03 -20.29
C ARG A 119 -4.22 7.73 -20.16
N THR A 120 -4.91 7.65 -21.30
CA THR A 120 -6.34 7.32 -21.37
C THR A 120 -6.50 5.89 -21.85
N VAL A 121 -7.26 5.10 -21.12
CA VAL A 121 -7.59 3.71 -21.46
C VAL A 121 -9.09 3.61 -21.75
N LYS A 122 -9.41 3.05 -22.89
CA LYS A 122 -10.81 2.83 -23.32
C LYS A 122 -11.36 1.59 -22.62
N VAL A 123 -11.87 1.77 -21.43
CA VAL A 123 -12.60 0.76 -20.67
C VAL A 123 -13.71 1.46 -19.88
N THR A 124 -14.92 0.96 -19.93
CA THR A 124 -16.04 1.54 -19.19
C THR A 124 -15.90 1.22 -17.71
N ARG A 125 -16.46 2.09 -16.83
CA ARG A 125 -16.54 1.82 -15.40
C ARG A 125 -17.17 0.45 -15.11
N GLN A 126 -18.21 0.09 -15.84
CA GLN A 126 -18.90 -1.19 -15.65
C GLN A 126 -17.96 -2.36 -15.94
N GLU A 127 -17.30 -2.38 -17.09
CA GLU A 127 -16.39 -3.47 -17.47
C GLU A 127 -15.19 -3.56 -16.51
N LEU A 128 -14.64 -2.42 -16.10
CA LEU A 128 -13.56 -2.37 -15.11
C LEU A 128 -14.02 -2.97 -13.79
N ASN A 129 -15.16 -2.53 -13.25
CA ASN A 129 -15.69 -3.01 -11.98
C ASN A 129 -16.04 -4.50 -12.01
N GLU A 130 -16.63 -4.99 -13.08
CA GLU A 130 -16.92 -6.44 -13.28
C GLU A 130 -15.61 -7.26 -13.28
N THR A 131 -14.55 -6.75 -13.93
CA THR A 131 -13.25 -7.43 -13.95
C THR A 131 -12.56 -7.38 -12.58
N ILE A 132 -12.63 -6.26 -11.87
CA ILE A 132 -12.12 -6.12 -10.49
C ILE A 132 -12.81 -7.12 -9.56
N LEU A 133 -14.14 -7.22 -9.63
CA LEU A 133 -14.92 -8.15 -8.83
C LEU A 133 -14.54 -9.61 -9.12
N ALA A 134 -14.44 -9.98 -10.40
CA ALA A 134 -14.03 -11.31 -10.81
C ALA A 134 -12.61 -11.64 -10.32
N PHE A 135 -11.66 -10.71 -10.46
CA PHE A 135 -10.28 -10.87 -9.99
C PHE A 135 -10.20 -11.06 -8.48
N ARG A 136 -10.89 -10.22 -7.72
CA ARG A 136 -10.96 -10.34 -6.26
C ARG A 136 -11.54 -11.68 -5.84
N THR A 137 -12.63 -12.12 -6.48
CA THR A 137 -13.27 -13.42 -6.21
C THR A 137 -12.30 -14.56 -6.54
N ALA A 138 -11.62 -14.50 -7.68
CA ALA A 138 -10.66 -15.52 -8.09
C ALA A 138 -9.47 -15.62 -7.12
N LEU A 139 -8.93 -14.48 -6.66
CA LEU A 139 -7.88 -14.43 -5.65
C LEU A 139 -8.35 -15.02 -4.32
N GLY A 140 -9.48 -14.54 -3.79
CA GLY A 140 -9.99 -14.96 -2.47
C GLY A 140 -10.49 -16.40 -2.41
N SER A 141 -10.87 -16.98 -3.56
CA SER A 141 -11.34 -18.37 -3.69
C SER A 141 -10.32 -19.33 -4.31
N ARG A 142 -9.08 -18.90 -4.52
CA ARG A 142 -7.96 -19.69 -5.11
C ARG A 142 -8.30 -20.27 -6.47
N GLN A 143 -8.97 -19.49 -7.33
CA GLN A 143 -9.34 -19.95 -8.67
C GLN A 143 -8.17 -19.84 -9.65
N ASP A 144 -8.07 -20.79 -10.56
CA ASP A 144 -6.99 -20.89 -11.56
C ASP A 144 -6.97 -19.70 -12.54
N ASN A 145 -8.12 -19.05 -12.77
CA ASN A 145 -8.22 -17.90 -13.68
C ASN A 145 -7.75 -16.56 -13.07
N ALA A 146 -7.27 -16.55 -11.82
CA ALA A 146 -6.78 -15.32 -11.17
C ALA A 146 -5.65 -14.66 -11.98
N GLN A 147 -4.77 -15.44 -12.57
CA GLN A 147 -3.65 -14.93 -13.38
C GLN A 147 -4.11 -14.28 -14.69
N GLU A 148 -5.10 -14.84 -15.37
CA GLU A 148 -5.69 -14.27 -16.60
C GLU A 148 -6.35 -12.91 -16.31
N LEU A 149 -7.11 -12.83 -15.20
CA LEU A 149 -7.73 -11.57 -14.78
C LEU A 149 -6.70 -10.54 -14.34
N ALA A 150 -5.61 -10.98 -13.70
CA ALA A 150 -4.48 -10.12 -13.34
C ALA A 150 -3.80 -9.53 -14.59
N GLU A 151 -3.63 -10.32 -15.66
CA GLU A 151 -3.06 -9.88 -16.92
C GLU A 151 -3.97 -8.87 -17.63
N LYS A 152 -5.29 -9.13 -17.64
CA LYS A 152 -6.26 -8.18 -18.19
C LYS A 152 -6.20 -6.83 -17.47
N LEU A 153 -6.18 -6.83 -16.14
CA LEU A 153 -6.06 -5.59 -15.36
C LEU A 153 -4.69 -4.91 -15.53
N TYR A 154 -3.61 -5.68 -15.65
CA TYR A 154 -2.30 -5.15 -15.99
C TYR A 154 -2.32 -4.40 -17.32
N GLY A 155 -3.00 -4.97 -18.33
CA GLY A 155 -3.19 -4.36 -19.65
C GLY A 155 -3.85 -2.98 -19.59
N TRP A 156 -4.71 -2.73 -18.60
CA TRP A 156 -5.38 -1.46 -18.43
C TRP A 156 -4.63 -0.49 -17.49
N LEU A 157 -4.04 -0.99 -16.40
CA LEU A 157 -3.51 -0.15 -15.32
C LEU A 157 -2.01 0.17 -15.45
N ILE A 158 -1.21 -0.75 -16.01
CA ILE A 158 0.25 -0.63 -16.01
C ILE A 158 0.82 -0.57 -17.42
N LYS A 159 0.37 -1.42 -18.33
CA LYS A 159 0.90 -1.49 -19.70
C LYS A 159 0.92 -0.16 -20.45
N PRO A 160 -0.09 0.73 -20.34
CA PRO A 160 -0.05 2.05 -20.99
C PRO A 160 1.06 2.97 -20.44
N LEU A 161 1.62 2.65 -19.26
CA LEU A 161 2.65 3.40 -18.57
C LEU A 161 4.03 2.73 -18.60
N GLU A 162 4.16 1.54 -19.22
CA GLU A 162 5.42 0.77 -19.19
C GLU A 162 6.63 1.53 -19.71
N ALA A 163 6.47 2.29 -20.80
CA ALA A 163 7.54 3.09 -21.36
C ALA A 163 8.00 4.18 -20.38
N ASP A 164 7.03 4.84 -19.73
CA ASP A 164 7.28 5.90 -18.75
C ASP A 164 7.95 5.32 -17.48
N LEU A 165 7.46 4.17 -16.99
CA LEU A 165 8.03 3.47 -15.84
C LEU A 165 9.45 2.96 -16.16
N LYS A 166 9.66 2.45 -17.37
CA LYS A 166 10.97 1.98 -17.83
C LYS A 166 11.99 3.12 -17.93
N GLN A 167 11.54 4.30 -18.34
CA GLN A 167 12.38 5.50 -18.41
C GLN A 167 12.68 6.06 -17.01
N ALA A 168 11.70 6.08 -16.10
CA ALA A 168 11.85 6.61 -14.75
C ALA A 168 12.65 5.68 -13.81
N HIS A 169 12.76 4.39 -14.12
CA HIS A 169 13.44 3.35 -13.32
C HIS A 169 13.07 3.39 -11.81
N PRO A 170 11.80 3.54 -11.43
CA PRO A 170 11.44 3.62 -10.03
C PRO A 170 11.63 2.28 -9.33
N LYS A 171 11.96 2.31 -8.06
CA LYS A 171 11.89 1.11 -7.20
C LYS A 171 10.51 0.93 -6.58
N THR A 172 9.77 2.04 -6.42
CA THR A 172 8.49 2.06 -5.70
C THR A 172 7.41 2.70 -6.55
N ILE A 173 6.23 2.09 -6.59
CA ILE A 173 5.00 2.73 -7.06
C ILE A 173 4.19 3.11 -5.82
N LEU A 174 4.07 4.41 -5.56
CA LEU A 174 3.06 4.95 -4.66
C LEU A 174 1.73 4.91 -5.39
N TYR A 175 0.77 4.20 -4.84
CA TYR A 175 -0.50 3.92 -5.49
C TYR A 175 -1.65 4.57 -4.74
N ALA A 176 -2.36 5.47 -5.40
CA ALA A 176 -3.54 6.15 -4.88
C ALA A 176 -4.80 5.65 -5.62
N PRO A 177 -5.34 4.48 -5.26
CA PRO A 177 -6.46 3.87 -5.98
C PRO A 177 -7.76 4.65 -5.83
N ASP A 178 -8.53 4.71 -6.93
CA ASP A 178 -9.88 5.27 -6.98
C ASP A 178 -10.93 4.15 -7.02
N GLY A 179 -12.09 4.39 -6.39
CA GLY A 179 -13.26 3.51 -6.44
C GLY A 179 -12.93 2.06 -6.12
N GLN A 180 -13.46 1.13 -6.90
CA GLN A 180 -13.28 -0.31 -6.67
C GLN A 180 -11.83 -0.83 -6.83
N LEU A 181 -10.92 -0.03 -7.40
CA LEU A 181 -9.49 -0.38 -7.43
C LEU A 181 -8.87 -0.52 -6.04
N ARG A 182 -9.51 0.01 -5.00
CA ARG A 182 -9.11 -0.17 -3.60
C ARG A 182 -9.24 -1.60 -3.09
N TYR A 183 -10.06 -2.41 -3.74
CA TYR A 183 -10.32 -3.80 -3.34
C TYR A 183 -9.32 -4.81 -3.91
N ILE A 184 -8.42 -4.39 -4.79
CA ILE A 184 -7.43 -5.29 -5.41
C ILE A 184 -6.01 -4.89 -5.05
N PRO A 185 -5.12 -5.88 -4.81
CA PRO A 185 -3.71 -5.61 -4.61
C PRO A 185 -3.04 -5.33 -5.96
N LEU A 186 -2.54 -4.11 -6.16
CA LEU A 186 -1.77 -3.77 -7.36
C LEU A 186 -0.55 -4.69 -7.53
N ALA A 187 0.03 -5.16 -6.43
CA ALA A 187 1.13 -6.11 -6.37
C ALA A 187 0.89 -7.41 -7.15
N ALA A 188 -0.39 -7.85 -7.22
CA ALA A 188 -0.81 -9.08 -7.87
C ALA A 188 -1.27 -8.90 -9.33
N LEU A 189 -0.93 -7.80 -9.99
CA LEU A 189 -1.07 -7.70 -11.44
C LEU A 189 0.04 -8.52 -12.13
N TYR A 190 -0.26 -9.09 -13.30
CA TYR A 190 0.63 -10.01 -14.01
C TYR A 190 0.92 -9.50 -15.43
N ASP A 191 2.20 -9.47 -15.83
CA ASP A 191 2.60 -8.92 -17.14
C ASP A 191 2.69 -9.97 -18.26
N GLY A 192 2.27 -11.22 -17.98
CA GLY A 192 2.44 -12.37 -18.86
C GLY A 192 3.66 -13.23 -18.50
N THR A 193 4.58 -12.71 -17.66
CA THR A 193 5.81 -13.41 -17.26
C THR A 193 6.04 -13.40 -15.76
N GLN A 194 5.70 -12.31 -15.08
CA GLN A 194 5.92 -12.12 -13.64
C GLN A 194 4.87 -11.20 -13.00
N TRP A 195 4.72 -11.31 -11.69
CA TRP A 195 3.86 -10.45 -10.90
C TRP A 195 4.50 -9.06 -10.73
N LEU A 196 3.67 -8.01 -10.67
CA LEU A 196 4.16 -6.63 -10.57
C LEU A 196 5.05 -6.40 -9.34
N VAL A 197 4.76 -7.07 -8.22
CA VAL A 197 5.57 -7.00 -6.99
C VAL A 197 7.01 -7.48 -7.19
N GLN A 198 7.27 -8.35 -8.18
CA GLN A 198 8.63 -8.80 -8.47
C GLN A 198 9.50 -7.70 -9.11
N ARG A 199 8.86 -6.65 -9.65
CA ARG A 199 9.54 -5.51 -10.28
C ARG A 199 9.55 -4.26 -9.40
N TYR A 200 8.45 -4.00 -8.70
CA TYR A 200 8.24 -2.76 -7.95
C TYR A 200 7.73 -3.04 -6.54
N ARG A 201 8.19 -2.24 -5.59
CA ARG A 201 7.53 -2.10 -4.29
C ARG A 201 6.20 -1.38 -4.50
N ILE A 202 5.13 -1.90 -3.93
CA ILE A 202 3.81 -1.26 -4.02
C ILE A 202 3.45 -0.70 -2.65
N ASN A 203 3.20 0.59 -2.61
CA ASN A 203 2.80 1.27 -1.39
C ASN A 203 1.55 2.10 -1.67
N ASN A 204 0.44 1.73 -1.03
CA ASN A 204 -0.80 2.50 -1.14
C ASN A 204 -0.68 3.79 -0.33
N ILE A 205 -1.17 4.88 -0.88
CA ILE A 205 -1.17 6.15 -0.18
C ILE A 205 -2.57 6.74 -0.05
N THR A 206 -2.76 7.45 1.05
CA THR A 206 -3.91 8.31 1.30
C THR A 206 -3.46 9.76 1.21
N ALA A 207 -4.40 10.70 1.15
CA ALA A 207 -4.08 12.14 1.15
C ALA A 207 -3.24 12.56 2.38
N LEU A 208 -3.49 11.96 3.55
CA LEU A 208 -2.72 12.22 4.77
C LEU A 208 -1.28 11.69 4.68
N ALA A 209 -1.09 10.54 4.06
CA ALA A 209 0.23 9.91 3.94
C ALA A 209 1.23 10.76 3.18
N VAL A 210 0.77 11.60 2.26
CA VAL A 210 1.64 12.46 1.43
C VAL A 210 2.51 13.40 2.28
N SER A 211 2.03 13.84 3.44
CA SER A 211 2.80 14.70 4.34
C SER A 211 3.98 13.99 5.00
N ASP A 212 3.87 12.69 5.31
CA ASP A 212 4.80 11.94 6.17
C ASP A 212 5.59 10.82 5.47
N LEU A 213 5.62 10.76 4.14
CA LEU A 213 6.24 9.69 3.35
C LEU A 213 7.74 9.47 3.60
N VAL A 214 8.46 10.46 4.09
CA VAL A 214 9.93 10.44 4.24
C VAL A 214 10.42 10.50 5.68
N THR A 215 9.53 10.45 6.66
CA THR A 215 9.90 10.39 8.07
C THR A 215 10.52 9.03 8.39
N PRO A 216 11.77 8.96 8.88
CA PRO A 216 12.40 7.68 9.18
C PRO A 216 11.70 6.99 10.36
N PRO A 217 11.66 5.65 10.38
CA PRO A 217 11.12 4.89 11.51
C PRO A 217 12.08 4.93 12.71
N HIS A 218 11.59 4.52 13.87
CA HIS A 218 12.43 4.30 15.03
C HIS A 218 13.48 3.22 14.76
N LYS A 219 14.69 3.39 15.28
CA LYS A 219 15.79 2.43 15.09
C LYS A 219 15.55 1.11 15.80
N GLU A 220 15.00 1.16 17.00
CA GLU A 220 14.68 -0.01 17.82
C GLU A 220 13.21 -0.38 17.66
N GLN A 221 12.95 -1.64 17.39
CA GLN A 221 11.59 -2.15 17.23
C GLN A 221 11.04 -2.60 18.59
N GLN A 222 10.02 -1.91 19.06
CA GLN A 222 9.23 -2.28 20.23
C GLN A 222 7.85 -2.73 19.76
N ILE A 223 7.54 -4.01 19.94
CA ILE A 223 6.36 -4.63 19.34
C ILE A 223 5.33 -4.95 20.42
N LEU A 224 4.10 -4.47 20.24
CA LEU A 224 2.90 -4.96 20.90
C LEU A 224 2.15 -5.86 19.93
N ALA A 225 2.02 -7.16 20.25
CA ALA A 225 1.34 -8.13 19.41
C ALA A 225 0.11 -8.69 20.13
N ALA A 226 -1.05 -8.67 19.49
CA ALA A 226 -2.29 -9.16 20.07
C ALA A 226 -2.99 -10.14 19.14
N ALA A 227 -3.56 -11.22 19.69
CA ALA A 227 -4.29 -12.21 18.92
C ALA A 227 -5.67 -12.49 19.50
N PHE A 228 -6.65 -12.56 18.60
CA PHE A 228 -7.97 -13.09 18.90
C PHE A 228 -7.85 -14.59 19.27
N GLY A 229 -8.64 -15.02 20.26
CA GLY A 229 -8.54 -16.36 20.81
C GLY A 229 -9.19 -17.44 19.94
N GLU A 230 -9.26 -18.65 20.50
CA GLU A 230 -9.93 -19.81 19.89
C GLU A 230 -11.45 -19.82 20.15
N ASN A 231 -11.92 -18.97 21.06
CA ASN A 231 -13.33 -18.92 21.43
C ASN A 231 -14.17 -18.18 20.39
N GLN A 232 -15.38 -18.66 20.18
CA GLN A 232 -16.39 -17.93 19.40
C GLN A 232 -16.95 -16.78 20.22
N VAL A 233 -17.14 -15.62 19.57
CA VAL A 233 -17.74 -14.42 20.16
C VAL A 233 -18.89 -13.95 19.29
N THR A 234 -20.00 -13.52 19.93
CA THR A 234 -21.14 -12.89 19.25
C THR A 234 -21.23 -11.44 19.66
N ILE A 235 -21.19 -10.53 18.68
CA ILE A 235 -21.19 -9.10 18.90
C ILE A 235 -22.48 -8.48 18.34
N PRO A 236 -23.33 -7.87 19.19
CA PRO A 236 -24.50 -7.14 18.73
C PRO A 236 -24.10 -5.77 18.17
N VAL A 237 -24.66 -5.43 17.01
CA VAL A 237 -24.55 -4.11 16.39
C VAL A 237 -25.94 -3.69 15.93
N ASP A 238 -26.55 -2.73 16.59
CA ASP A 238 -27.96 -2.34 16.41
C ASP A 238 -28.90 -3.55 16.52
N ASN A 239 -29.66 -3.83 15.46
CA ASN A 239 -30.61 -4.94 15.37
C ASN A 239 -30.02 -6.23 14.77
N GLN A 240 -28.68 -6.28 14.56
CA GLN A 240 -27.99 -7.42 14.00
C GLN A 240 -26.97 -7.98 14.99
N SER A 241 -26.71 -9.28 14.93
CA SER A 241 -25.67 -9.94 15.70
C SER A 241 -24.69 -10.62 14.75
N PHE A 242 -23.40 -10.37 14.95
CA PHE A 242 -22.32 -10.95 14.16
C PHE A 242 -21.60 -12.01 15.00
N GLN A 243 -21.42 -13.20 14.44
CA GLN A 243 -20.66 -14.27 15.05
C GLN A 243 -19.25 -14.31 14.48
N PHE A 244 -18.25 -14.38 15.35
CA PHE A 244 -16.85 -14.47 15.01
C PHE A 244 -16.28 -15.79 15.57
N ALA A 245 -15.82 -16.66 14.69
CA ALA A 245 -15.20 -17.92 15.07
C ALA A 245 -13.80 -17.70 15.66
N GLY A 246 -13.30 -18.68 16.40
CA GLY A 246 -11.93 -18.62 16.90
C GLY A 246 -10.89 -18.56 15.78
N LEU A 247 -9.73 -17.93 16.05
CA LEU A 247 -8.61 -17.77 15.13
C LEU A 247 -7.33 -18.46 15.69
N PRO A 248 -7.25 -19.80 15.65
CA PRO A 248 -6.09 -20.53 16.23
C PRO A 248 -4.76 -20.18 15.53
N PHE A 249 -4.79 -19.84 14.24
CA PHE A 249 -3.58 -19.42 13.51
C PHE A 249 -3.10 -18.02 13.91
N ALA A 250 -4.01 -17.10 14.32
CA ALA A 250 -3.64 -15.79 14.83
C ALA A 250 -2.79 -15.89 16.12
N GLN A 251 -3.16 -16.83 17.01
CA GLN A 251 -2.35 -17.09 18.20
C GLN A 251 -0.98 -17.65 17.85
N LYS A 252 -0.89 -18.62 16.91
CA LYS A 252 0.38 -19.17 16.43
C LYS A 252 1.27 -18.10 15.82
N GLU A 253 0.70 -17.18 15.05
CA GLU A 253 1.38 -16.06 14.44
C GLU A 253 2.01 -15.16 15.51
N VAL A 254 1.24 -14.71 16.51
CA VAL A 254 1.74 -13.88 17.59
C VAL A 254 2.77 -14.64 18.46
N HIS A 255 2.57 -15.91 18.76
CA HIS A 255 3.58 -16.72 19.46
C HIS A 255 4.89 -16.80 18.66
N SER A 256 4.83 -16.94 17.34
CA SER A 256 6.02 -16.93 16.49
C SER A 256 6.75 -15.59 16.52
N ILE A 257 6.01 -14.47 16.50
CA ILE A 257 6.59 -13.13 16.62
C ILE A 257 7.31 -12.99 17.99
N VAL A 258 6.67 -13.39 19.07
CA VAL A 258 7.25 -13.33 20.43
C VAL A 258 8.51 -14.20 20.55
N SER A 259 8.45 -15.44 20.07
CA SER A 259 9.57 -16.38 20.15
C SER A 259 10.80 -15.92 19.37
N ASN A 260 10.59 -15.26 18.23
CA ASN A 260 11.66 -14.77 17.38
C ASN A 260 12.16 -13.36 17.74
N ARG A 261 11.46 -12.66 18.68
CA ARG A 261 11.77 -11.26 19.06
C ARG A 261 11.64 -11.06 20.57
N PRO A 262 12.74 -11.26 21.32
CA PRO A 262 12.77 -10.96 22.74
C PRO A 262 12.38 -9.49 22.99
N GLY A 263 11.52 -9.27 23.99
CA GLY A 263 11.01 -7.94 24.32
C GLY A 263 9.66 -7.59 23.67
N THR A 264 9.13 -8.44 22.77
CA THR A 264 7.76 -8.30 22.28
C THR A 264 6.76 -8.52 23.42
N VAL A 265 5.84 -7.60 23.59
CA VAL A 265 4.72 -7.74 24.53
C VAL A 265 3.53 -8.35 23.79
N SER A 266 2.95 -9.41 24.36
CA SER A 266 1.79 -10.08 23.78
C SER A 266 0.53 -9.92 24.61
N LEU A 267 -0.63 -9.85 23.92
CA LEU A 267 -1.96 -9.79 24.51
C LEU A 267 -2.83 -10.91 23.94
N PHE A 268 -3.40 -11.73 24.81
CA PHE A 268 -4.29 -12.83 24.47
C PHE A 268 -5.54 -12.83 25.34
N GLY A 269 -6.65 -13.38 24.85
CA GLY A 269 -7.89 -13.54 25.58
C GLY A 269 -8.37 -12.26 26.27
N PRO A 270 -8.73 -12.30 27.57
CA PRO A 270 -9.23 -11.12 28.29
C PRO A 270 -8.25 -9.94 28.36
N ASN A 271 -6.94 -10.20 28.28
CA ASN A 271 -5.93 -9.16 28.28
C ASN A 271 -5.88 -8.37 26.97
N PHE A 272 -6.38 -8.95 25.88
CA PHE A 272 -6.59 -8.25 24.63
C PHE A 272 -7.96 -7.57 24.66
N SER A 273 -8.06 -6.49 25.40
CA SER A 273 -9.25 -5.65 25.57
C SER A 273 -9.03 -4.26 24.98
N LEU A 274 -10.12 -3.55 24.69
CA LEU A 274 -10.06 -2.17 24.19
C LEU A 274 -9.29 -1.26 25.15
N ALA A 275 -9.57 -1.33 26.45
CA ALA A 275 -8.92 -0.52 27.48
C ALA A 275 -7.40 -0.78 27.54
N THR A 276 -6.98 -2.07 27.50
CA THR A 276 -5.56 -2.42 27.50
C THR A 276 -4.86 -1.92 26.25
N LEU A 277 -5.50 -2.08 25.08
CA LEU A 277 -4.93 -1.68 23.81
C LEU A 277 -4.74 -0.15 23.75
N GLN A 278 -5.77 0.63 24.03
CA GLN A 278 -5.73 2.09 24.01
C GLN A 278 -4.68 2.66 24.98
N THR A 279 -4.54 2.06 26.17
CA THR A 279 -3.56 2.51 27.16
C THR A 279 -2.13 2.23 26.74
N ARG A 280 -1.90 1.18 25.95
CA ARG A 280 -0.53 0.67 25.68
C ARG A 280 -0.01 0.95 24.29
N MET A 281 -0.87 1.09 23.27
CA MET A 281 -0.44 1.18 21.85
C MET A 281 0.67 2.21 21.64
N ASN A 282 0.53 3.41 22.16
CA ASN A 282 1.49 4.49 21.94
C ASN A 282 2.84 4.31 22.67
N SER A 283 2.97 3.28 23.52
CA SER A 283 4.25 2.91 24.14
C SER A 283 5.11 2.01 23.23
N PHE A 284 4.61 1.65 22.06
CA PHE A 284 5.27 0.77 21.10
C PHE A 284 5.34 1.45 19.73
N ASN A 285 6.36 1.12 18.95
CA ASN A 285 6.46 1.64 17.58
C ASN A 285 5.91 0.67 16.52
N ILE A 286 5.63 -0.57 16.89
CA ILE A 286 4.92 -1.53 16.05
C ILE A 286 3.75 -2.13 16.86
N VAL A 287 2.55 -2.09 16.28
CA VAL A 287 1.34 -2.71 16.85
C VAL A 287 0.83 -3.75 15.87
N HIS A 288 0.83 -5.02 16.27
CA HIS A 288 0.37 -6.15 15.45
C HIS A 288 -0.92 -6.72 16.03
N LEU A 289 -1.99 -6.67 15.24
CA LEU A 289 -3.33 -7.11 15.63
C LEU A 289 -3.79 -8.27 14.72
N ALA A 290 -3.72 -9.49 15.21
CA ALA A 290 -4.22 -10.69 14.54
C ALA A 290 -5.64 -10.98 15.01
N THR A 291 -6.63 -10.35 14.39
CA THR A 291 -8.02 -10.37 14.86
C THR A 291 -9.03 -10.16 13.72
N HIS A 292 -10.31 -10.41 14.01
CA HIS A 292 -11.38 -10.11 13.08
C HIS A 292 -11.62 -8.61 12.92
N GLY A 293 -11.94 -8.20 11.68
CA GLY A 293 -12.49 -6.88 11.37
C GLY A 293 -13.86 -7.01 10.72
N LYS A 294 -14.81 -6.19 11.13
CA LYS A 294 -16.10 -6.07 10.44
C LYS A 294 -16.25 -4.70 9.81
N PHE A 295 -16.24 -4.67 8.49
CA PHE A 295 -16.42 -3.44 7.73
C PHE A 295 -17.81 -3.41 7.12
N LEU A 296 -18.58 -2.36 7.45
CA LEU A 296 -19.93 -2.16 6.98
C LEU A 296 -19.94 -1.09 5.90
N ILE A 297 -20.17 -1.51 4.66
CA ILE A 297 -20.22 -0.63 3.50
C ILE A 297 -21.26 0.46 3.71
N GLY A 298 -20.88 1.69 3.35
CA GLY A 298 -21.75 2.86 3.55
C GLY A 298 -21.93 3.28 5.02
N ASN A 299 -21.31 2.56 5.97
CA ASN A 299 -21.39 2.88 7.40
C ASN A 299 -20.05 2.69 8.12
N PRO A 300 -19.01 3.48 7.78
CA PRO A 300 -17.68 3.34 8.38
C PRO A 300 -17.68 3.54 9.91
N LYS A 301 -18.60 4.35 10.45
CA LYS A 301 -18.71 4.56 11.92
C LYS A 301 -19.12 3.31 12.69
N LYS A 302 -19.74 2.33 12.02
CA LYS A 302 -20.14 1.05 12.62
C LYS A 302 -19.16 -0.07 12.30
N SER A 303 -18.11 0.22 11.54
CA SER A 303 -17.02 -0.71 11.26
C SER A 303 -16.09 -0.79 12.48
N PHE A 304 -15.58 -1.99 12.79
CA PHE A 304 -14.79 -2.23 14.00
C PHE A 304 -13.85 -3.42 13.86
N LEU A 305 -12.83 -3.45 14.70
CA LEU A 305 -12.02 -4.63 15.01
C LEU A 305 -12.56 -5.30 16.27
N VAL A 306 -12.43 -6.63 16.34
CA VAL A 306 -12.90 -7.43 17.48
C VAL A 306 -11.73 -7.71 18.41
N MET A 307 -11.88 -7.37 19.70
CA MET A 307 -10.85 -7.66 20.72
C MET A 307 -11.02 -9.07 21.29
N GLY A 308 -9.98 -9.60 21.90
CA GLY A 308 -9.97 -10.95 22.46
C GLY A 308 -10.99 -11.21 23.57
N ASN A 309 -11.43 -10.17 24.27
CA ASN A 309 -12.48 -10.20 25.27
C ASN A 309 -13.89 -9.93 24.72
N GLY A 310 -14.01 -9.71 23.38
CA GLY A 310 -15.28 -9.37 22.72
C GLY A 310 -15.59 -7.88 22.63
N ASP A 311 -14.72 -6.99 23.11
CA ASP A 311 -14.88 -5.55 22.90
C ASP A 311 -14.79 -5.20 21.43
N ARG A 312 -15.34 -4.05 21.05
CA ARG A 312 -15.23 -3.47 19.70
C ARG A 312 -14.24 -2.30 19.74
N PHE A 313 -13.30 -2.30 18.83
CA PHE A 313 -12.45 -1.15 18.53
C PHE A 313 -12.96 -0.52 17.23
N SER A 314 -13.83 0.48 17.36
CA SER A 314 -14.46 1.12 16.21
C SER A 314 -13.48 2.01 15.45
N LEU A 315 -13.81 2.35 14.19
CA LEU A 315 -12.99 3.27 13.40
C LEU A 315 -12.92 4.68 14.05
N SER A 316 -13.93 5.11 14.79
CA SER A 316 -13.88 6.34 15.57
C SER A 316 -12.91 6.22 16.76
N ASP A 317 -12.93 5.10 17.50
CA ASP A 317 -11.98 4.88 18.59
C ASP A 317 -10.53 4.87 18.10
N ILE A 318 -10.30 4.30 16.89
CA ILE A 318 -8.97 4.30 16.25
C ILE A 318 -8.55 5.74 15.91
N GLN A 319 -9.44 6.54 15.34
CA GLN A 319 -9.16 7.93 14.98
C GLN A 319 -8.85 8.79 16.22
N ASP A 320 -9.54 8.54 17.32
CA ASP A 320 -9.40 9.30 18.58
C ASP A 320 -8.25 8.79 19.45
N SER A 321 -7.56 7.69 19.01
CA SER A 321 -6.38 7.17 19.68
C SER A 321 -5.15 8.05 19.42
N THR A 322 -4.22 8.13 20.38
CA THR A 322 -2.91 8.76 20.20
C THR A 322 -1.91 7.68 19.75
N LEU A 323 -1.36 7.81 18.54
CA LEU A 323 -0.47 6.83 17.90
C LEU A 323 0.80 7.48 17.33
N ASP A 324 1.19 8.66 17.81
CA ASP A 324 2.32 9.43 17.27
C ASP A 324 3.66 8.70 17.33
N ASN A 325 3.80 7.75 18.28
CA ASN A 325 4.98 6.89 18.43
C ASN A 325 4.93 5.63 17.55
N VAL A 326 3.80 5.36 16.87
CA VAL A 326 3.60 4.12 16.10
C VAL A 326 4.06 4.29 14.67
N ASP A 327 5.15 3.59 14.30
CA ASP A 327 5.67 3.56 12.93
C ASP A 327 4.85 2.63 12.02
N LEU A 328 4.24 1.58 12.61
CA LEU A 328 3.53 0.57 11.85
C LEU A 328 2.43 -0.11 12.66
N VAL A 329 1.22 -0.13 12.11
CA VAL A 329 0.15 -1.03 12.55
C VAL A 329 0.00 -2.17 11.55
N VAL A 330 0.01 -3.43 12.02
CA VAL A 330 -0.22 -4.61 11.18
C VAL A 330 -1.54 -5.26 11.55
N LEU A 331 -2.43 -5.38 10.58
CA LEU A 331 -3.73 -6.06 10.70
C LEU A 331 -3.69 -7.35 9.88
N SER A 332 -3.40 -8.48 10.53
CA SER A 332 -3.12 -9.73 9.83
C SER A 332 -4.34 -10.62 9.58
N ALA A 333 -5.50 -10.28 10.12
CA ALA A 333 -6.72 -11.07 9.96
C ALA A 333 -7.94 -10.15 9.79
N CYS A 334 -8.03 -9.45 8.69
CA CYS A 334 -9.24 -8.70 8.35
C CYS A 334 -10.15 -9.54 7.48
N GLU A 335 -11.30 -9.98 8.01
CA GLU A 335 -12.45 -10.28 7.16
C GLU A 335 -12.96 -8.95 6.56
N THR A 336 -12.30 -8.46 5.54
CA THR A 336 -13.00 -7.64 4.55
C THR A 336 -13.92 -8.56 3.74
N GLY A 337 -14.63 -9.43 4.46
CA GLY A 337 -15.74 -10.23 3.98
C GLY A 337 -16.94 -9.33 3.73
N VAL A 338 -16.68 -8.28 2.97
CA VAL A 338 -17.71 -7.52 2.32
C VAL A 338 -18.27 -8.45 1.27
N GLY A 339 -19.41 -9.05 1.57
CA GLY A 339 -20.19 -9.70 0.53
C GLY A 339 -20.38 -8.65 -0.56
N LEU A 340 -19.72 -8.83 -1.68
CA LEU A 340 -19.83 -7.97 -2.85
C LEU A 340 -21.22 -8.09 -3.43
N THR A 341 -22.16 -7.35 -2.88
CA THR A 341 -23.56 -7.33 -3.35
C THR A 341 -23.96 -5.99 -3.96
N GLY A 342 -23.09 -4.96 -3.88
CA GLY A 342 -23.37 -3.61 -4.36
C GLY A 342 -22.56 -3.22 -5.61
N LYS A 343 -23.27 -2.77 -6.67
CA LYS A 343 -22.63 -2.22 -7.89
C LYS A 343 -21.97 -0.85 -7.69
N ASP A 344 -22.21 -0.20 -6.55
CA ASP A 344 -21.82 1.19 -6.27
C ASP A 344 -20.82 1.31 -5.10
N GLU A 345 -20.18 0.23 -4.71
CA GLU A 345 -19.15 0.21 -3.66
C GLU A 345 -17.88 0.90 -4.15
N ASP A 346 -17.32 1.82 -3.36
CA ASP A 346 -16.15 2.64 -3.73
C ASP A 346 -14.85 2.26 -3.00
N GLY A 347 -14.88 1.24 -2.11
CA GLY A 347 -13.71 0.72 -1.41
C GLY A 347 -13.11 1.68 -0.36
N VAL A 348 -13.85 2.69 0.06
CA VAL A 348 -13.40 3.68 1.05
C VAL A 348 -13.05 2.99 2.37
N GLU A 349 -13.76 1.96 2.77
CA GLU A 349 -13.53 1.20 4.00
C GLU A 349 -12.20 0.43 4.01
N VAL A 350 -11.70 -0.04 2.86
CA VAL A 350 -10.44 -0.81 2.77
C VAL A 350 -9.23 0.05 3.10
N LEU A 351 -9.10 1.19 2.43
CA LEU A 351 -8.05 2.15 2.76
C LEU A 351 -8.41 2.96 4.01
N GLY A 352 -9.70 3.00 4.35
CA GLY A 352 -10.23 3.77 5.47
C GLY A 352 -9.68 3.34 6.82
N ILE A 353 -9.39 2.04 7.03
CA ILE A 353 -8.77 1.59 8.28
C ILE A 353 -7.33 2.12 8.41
N GLY A 354 -6.54 2.03 7.33
CA GLY A 354 -5.19 2.61 7.32
C GLY A 354 -5.23 4.12 7.52
N TYR A 355 -6.20 4.80 6.89
CA TYR A 355 -6.44 6.22 7.08
C TYR A 355 -6.81 6.58 8.53
N GLN A 356 -7.66 5.78 9.21
CA GLN A 356 -8.00 6.06 10.61
C GLN A 356 -6.78 5.89 11.53
N PHE A 357 -5.96 4.86 11.33
CA PHE A 357 -4.71 4.73 12.08
C PHE A 357 -3.75 5.90 11.83
N GLN A 358 -3.64 6.37 10.59
CA GLN A 358 -2.85 7.56 10.27
C GLN A 358 -3.42 8.83 10.89
N ARG A 359 -4.74 9.00 10.96
CA ARG A 359 -5.38 10.11 11.67
C ARG A 359 -5.11 10.08 13.16
N GLY A 360 -5.00 8.90 13.75
CA GLY A 360 -4.56 8.70 15.12
C GLY A 360 -3.07 8.94 15.35
N GLY A 361 -2.28 9.20 14.29
CA GLY A 361 -0.85 9.51 14.37
C GLY A 361 0.09 8.40 13.85
N ALA A 362 -0.39 7.20 13.55
CA ALA A 362 0.45 6.13 13.03
C ALA A 362 1.00 6.46 11.63
N LYS A 363 2.29 6.18 11.38
CA LYS A 363 2.94 6.52 10.11
C LYS A 363 2.52 5.60 8.97
N ALA A 364 2.26 4.32 9.26
CA ALA A 364 1.85 3.33 8.26
C ALA A 364 0.94 2.26 8.84
N ALA A 365 0.18 1.60 7.97
CA ALA A 365 -0.55 0.38 8.29
C ALA A 365 -0.33 -0.69 7.21
N ILE A 366 -0.26 -1.97 7.63
CA ILE A 366 -0.44 -3.11 6.74
C ILE A 366 -1.82 -3.68 7.02
N SER A 367 -2.62 -3.84 5.97
CA SER A 367 -3.96 -4.42 6.05
C SER A 367 -4.08 -5.60 5.12
N SER A 368 -4.91 -6.59 5.49
CA SER A 368 -5.22 -7.73 4.64
C SER A 368 -6.56 -7.53 3.93
N LEU A 369 -6.59 -7.76 2.62
CA LEU A 369 -7.79 -7.63 1.78
C LEU A 369 -8.76 -8.82 1.92
N TRP A 370 -8.29 -9.96 2.39
CA TRP A 370 -9.10 -11.15 2.72
C TRP A 370 -8.40 -11.99 3.79
N SER A 371 -9.16 -12.88 4.42
CA SER A 371 -8.67 -13.74 5.50
C SER A 371 -7.93 -14.96 4.96
N ILE A 372 -6.81 -15.32 5.60
CA ILE A 372 -6.02 -16.53 5.33
C ILE A 372 -6.00 -17.37 6.60
N ASN A 373 -6.68 -18.52 6.57
CA ASN A 373 -6.92 -19.33 7.78
C ASN A 373 -6.02 -20.57 7.89
N ASP A 374 -4.94 -20.70 7.11
CA ASP A 374 -4.17 -21.94 6.98
C ASP A 374 -2.64 -21.79 7.20
N GLY A 375 -2.23 -20.79 7.97
CA GLY A 375 -0.82 -20.61 8.33
C GLY A 375 0.04 -19.88 7.28
N GLY A 376 -0.49 -19.55 6.10
CA GLY A 376 0.24 -18.78 5.07
C GLY A 376 0.62 -17.37 5.55
N THR A 377 -0.25 -16.75 6.33
CA THR A 377 0.01 -15.46 6.99
C THR A 377 1.22 -15.51 7.91
N GLN A 378 1.33 -16.57 8.74
CA GLN A 378 2.46 -16.74 9.65
C GLN A 378 3.80 -16.76 8.90
N THR A 379 3.88 -17.49 7.78
CA THR A 379 5.10 -17.57 6.97
C THR A 379 5.49 -16.20 6.42
N LEU A 380 4.55 -15.48 5.81
CA LEU A 380 4.80 -14.14 5.26
C LEU A 380 5.24 -13.17 6.35
N MET A 381 4.54 -13.12 7.49
CA MET A 381 4.84 -12.20 8.59
C MET A 381 6.18 -12.53 9.25
N ASN A 382 6.55 -13.79 9.38
CA ASN A 382 7.86 -14.18 9.88
C ASN A 382 8.99 -13.64 9.01
N ILE A 383 8.87 -13.75 7.68
CA ILE A 383 9.85 -13.19 6.73
C ILE A 383 9.86 -11.66 6.83
N PHE A 384 8.70 -11.04 6.78
CA PHE A 384 8.54 -9.59 6.87
C PHE A 384 9.22 -9.01 8.11
N TYR A 385 8.89 -9.53 9.29
CA TYR A 385 9.51 -9.07 10.53
C TYR A 385 11.01 -9.39 10.61
N GLY A 386 11.46 -10.53 10.03
CA GLY A 386 12.88 -10.86 9.91
C GLY A 386 13.67 -9.81 9.13
N LEU A 387 13.08 -9.29 8.05
CA LEU A 387 13.66 -8.24 7.24
C LEU A 387 13.63 -6.87 7.93
N LEU A 388 12.52 -6.53 8.61
CA LEU A 388 12.44 -5.30 9.41
C LEU A 388 13.53 -5.25 10.48
N GLN A 389 13.81 -6.38 11.16
CA GLN A 389 14.87 -6.47 12.17
C GLN A 389 16.27 -6.18 11.61
N GLN A 390 16.47 -6.43 10.32
CA GLN A 390 17.72 -6.10 9.61
C GLN A 390 17.77 -4.64 9.14
N GLY A 391 16.78 -3.82 9.49
CA GLY A 391 16.69 -2.42 9.08
C GLY A 391 16.20 -2.23 7.64
N ILE A 392 15.59 -3.25 7.04
CA ILE A 392 14.98 -3.13 5.71
C ILE A 392 13.69 -2.31 5.82
N PRO A 393 13.48 -1.30 4.96
CA PRO A 393 12.25 -0.49 4.97
C PRO A 393 10.98 -1.33 4.79
N LYS A 394 9.87 -0.89 5.40
CA LYS A 394 8.59 -1.63 5.42
C LYS A 394 8.10 -2.06 4.03
N ALA A 395 8.16 -1.15 3.04
CA ALA A 395 7.75 -1.44 1.67
C ALA A 395 8.64 -2.50 1.00
N GLU A 396 9.95 -2.44 1.24
CA GLU A 396 10.90 -3.43 0.73
C GLU A 396 10.76 -4.76 1.45
N ALA A 397 10.58 -4.75 2.77
CA ALA A 397 10.40 -5.95 3.59
C ALA A 397 9.14 -6.71 3.17
N LEU A 398 8.02 -6.00 2.93
CA LEU A 398 6.80 -6.63 2.44
C LEU A 398 6.98 -7.21 1.03
N GLN A 399 7.59 -6.46 0.11
CA GLN A 399 7.90 -6.94 -1.25
C GLN A 399 8.74 -8.21 -1.20
N GLN A 400 9.83 -8.21 -0.44
CA GLN A 400 10.73 -9.37 -0.35
C GLN A 400 10.05 -10.59 0.28
N ALA A 401 9.19 -10.38 1.29
CA ALA A 401 8.38 -11.45 1.87
C ALA A 401 7.41 -12.05 0.84
N GLN A 402 6.76 -11.21 0.04
CA GLN A 402 5.87 -11.66 -1.04
C GLN A 402 6.64 -12.42 -2.13
N ILE A 403 7.80 -11.92 -2.57
CA ILE A 403 8.66 -12.59 -3.56
C ILE A 403 9.15 -13.94 -3.04
N ALA A 404 9.51 -14.05 -1.76
CA ALA A 404 9.92 -15.32 -1.16
C ALA A 404 8.81 -16.37 -1.26
N LEU A 405 7.54 -16.01 -1.02
CA LEU A 405 6.42 -16.94 -1.20
C LEU A 405 6.22 -17.30 -2.68
N ILE A 406 6.31 -16.35 -3.59
CA ILE A 406 6.15 -16.56 -5.04
C ILE A 406 7.20 -17.54 -5.57
N THR A 407 8.46 -17.35 -5.21
CA THR A 407 9.58 -18.15 -5.72
C THR A 407 9.75 -19.46 -4.96
N GLY A 408 9.35 -19.52 -3.70
CA GLY A 408 9.63 -20.62 -2.78
C GLY A 408 11.06 -20.56 -2.25
N ASP A 409 11.76 -19.44 -2.42
CA ASP A 409 13.16 -19.26 -2.07
C ASP A 409 13.36 -18.07 -1.12
N PHE A 410 13.81 -18.35 0.11
CA PHE A 410 14.17 -17.32 1.08
C PHE A 410 15.43 -16.56 0.69
N THR A 411 16.36 -17.19 -0.07
CA THR A 411 17.60 -16.57 -0.50
C THR A 411 17.40 -15.60 -1.65
N ALA A 412 16.28 -15.72 -2.38
CA ALA A 412 15.90 -14.77 -3.44
C ALA A 412 15.71 -13.36 -2.91
N SER A 413 15.43 -13.20 -1.61
CA SER A 413 15.44 -11.91 -0.93
C SER A 413 16.86 -11.37 -0.67
N GLY A 414 17.92 -12.16 -0.92
CA GLY A 414 19.33 -11.76 -0.90
C GLY A 414 19.90 -11.29 0.45
N LYS A 415 19.05 -11.18 1.49
CA LYS A 415 19.41 -10.51 2.75
C LYS A 415 19.05 -11.28 4.02
N LEU A 416 18.29 -12.39 3.93
CA LEU A 416 17.99 -13.20 5.10
C LEU A 416 19.24 -14.01 5.49
N ARG A 417 19.84 -13.70 6.64
CA ARG A 417 20.92 -14.51 7.20
C ARG A 417 20.36 -15.85 7.67
N THR A 418 21.15 -16.91 7.53
CA THR A 418 20.83 -18.34 7.71
C THR A 418 20.33 -18.78 9.10
N ASN A 419 20.10 -17.85 10.04
CA ASN A 419 19.66 -18.16 11.40
C ASN A 419 18.15 -18.02 11.63
N PHE A 420 17.36 -17.82 10.56
CA PHE A 420 15.92 -17.70 10.66
C PHE A 420 15.31 -19.11 10.75
N ARG A 421 14.86 -19.52 11.94
CA ARG A 421 14.08 -20.74 12.12
C ARG A 421 12.62 -20.45 11.75
N ILE A 422 12.17 -21.03 10.65
CA ILE A 422 10.73 -21.25 10.47
C ILE A 422 10.43 -22.49 11.30
N ASP A 423 9.44 -22.41 12.18
CA ASP A 423 8.88 -23.58 12.87
C ASP A 423 8.18 -24.49 11.83
N THR A 424 8.98 -25.17 11.04
CA THR A 424 8.58 -26.32 10.26
C THR A 424 9.31 -27.50 10.87
N ASP A 425 8.59 -28.54 11.20
CA ASP A 425 9.09 -29.84 11.72
C ASP A 425 10.12 -30.53 10.79
N THR A 426 10.69 -29.81 9.83
CA THR A 426 11.60 -30.36 8.83
C THR A 426 12.92 -29.58 8.79
N SER A 427 14.01 -30.33 8.82
CA SER A 427 15.41 -29.87 8.83
C SER A 427 15.90 -29.14 7.55
N GLN A 428 15.00 -28.80 6.61
CA GLN A 428 15.23 -27.93 5.46
C GLN A 428 14.05 -26.97 5.34
N ALA A 429 14.31 -25.67 5.52
CA ALA A 429 13.33 -24.62 5.43
C ALA A 429 12.92 -24.37 3.96
N THR A 430 12.04 -25.21 3.42
CA THR A 430 11.42 -24.98 2.10
C THR A 430 10.03 -24.40 2.28
N ILE A 431 9.74 -23.32 1.55
CA ILE A 431 8.37 -22.76 1.53
C ILE A 431 7.45 -23.75 0.81
N PRO A 432 6.33 -24.14 1.44
CA PRO A 432 5.36 -25.02 0.80
C PRO A 432 4.88 -24.47 -0.55
N THR A 433 4.83 -25.31 -1.57
CA THR A 433 4.52 -24.90 -2.96
C THR A 433 3.16 -24.23 -3.12
N HIS A 434 2.16 -24.63 -2.30
CA HIS A 434 0.83 -24.02 -2.35
C HIS A 434 0.84 -22.51 -1.96
N LEU A 435 1.84 -22.06 -1.17
CA LEU A 435 1.98 -20.65 -0.78
C LEU A 435 2.40 -19.73 -1.94
N LYS A 436 2.81 -20.31 -3.09
CA LYS A 436 3.09 -19.52 -4.32
C LYS A 436 1.84 -18.87 -4.91
N HIS A 437 0.66 -19.43 -4.61
CA HIS A 437 -0.59 -18.86 -5.11
C HIS A 437 -0.83 -17.46 -4.52
N PRO A 438 -1.27 -16.47 -5.32
CA PRO A 438 -1.44 -15.08 -4.87
C PRO A 438 -2.43 -14.91 -3.71
N PHE A 439 -3.30 -15.88 -3.47
CA PHE A 439 -4.15 -15.92 -2.28
C PHE A 439 -3.36 -15.70 -0.98
N TYR A 440 -2.12 -16.20 -0.88
CA TYR A 440 -1.35 -16.20 0.36
C TYR A 440 -0.49 -14.95 0.57
N TRP A 441 -0.02 -14.32 -0.50
CA TRP A 441 0.90 -13.19 -0.40
C TRP A 441 0.31 -11.85 -0.85
N ALA A 442 -0.69 -11.89 -1.73
CA ALA A 442 -1.25 -10.68 -2.32
C ALA A 442 -2.19 -9.88 -1.40
N PRO A 443 -2.89 -10.45 -0.39
CA PRO A 443 -3.84 -9.66 0.40
C PRO A 443 -3.18 -8.56 1.21
N PHE A 444 -1.92 -8.69 1.58
CA PHE A 444 -1.24 -7.71 2.42
C PHE A 444 -0.83 -6.50 1.62
N ILE A 445 -1.45 -5.37 1.94
CA ILE A 445 -1.16 -4.06 1.34
C ILE A 445 -0.58 -3.13 2.40
N LEU A 446 0.49 -2.43 2.04
CA LEU A 446 1.05 -1.35 2.86
C LEU A 446 0.36 -0.04 2.50
N ILE A 447 -0.02 0.74 3.52
CA ILE A 447 -0.69 2.03 3.41
C ILE A 447 0.10 3.05 4.21
N GLY A 448 0.52 4.16 3.59
CA GLY A 448 1.24 5.24 4.27
C GLY A 448 2.76 5.21 4.06
N ASN A 449 3.54 5.52 5.10
CA ASN A 449 5.00 5.63 5.04
C ASN A 449 5.67 4.25 4.88
N GLY A 450 6.36 4.04 3.78
CA GLY A 450 7.01 2.77 3.43
C GLY A 450 8.47 2.60 3.93
N LEU A 451 9.04 3.61 4.61
CA LEU A 451 10.41 3.59 5.18
C LEU A 451 10.49 2.74 6.43
#